data_b2531877825daf949374c70538563ba0
#
_entry.id   b2531877825daf949374c70538563ba0
#
_cell.length_a   1.000
_cell.length_b   1.000
_cell.length_c   1.000
_cell.angle_alpha   90.00
_cell.angle_beta   90.00
_cell.angle_gamma   90.00
#
_symmetry.space_group_name_H-M   'P 1'
#
loop_
_entity.id
_entity.type
_entity.pdbx_description
1 polymer ?
#
loop_
_entity_poly.entity_id
_entity_poly.type
_entity_poly.pdbx_seq_one_letter_code
_entity_poly.pdbx_strand_id
1 'polypeptide(L)'
;MKKVLTLLVVLLITANAFAQEIINVNVKKEKSYNEKENEQTKLLAAKSLVHLVLIKFKKDILSNDFQKITDGAYSLQQIEGVLDLNFGENVSPEGLGQGFSHSLTMKFPTAKDRDSIYLPHPVHQKFVKLFVPFTTDVLVYDYWE
;
A
#
# COMPACT_ATOMS: atom_id res chain seq x y z
N MET A 1 -28.68 30.38 -52.27
CA MET A 1 -29.18 29.18 -51.56
C MET A 1 -28.17 28.04 -51.51
N LYS A 2 -27.51 27.62 -52.61
CA LYS A 2 -26.53 26.49 -52.61
C LYS A 2 -25.34 26.68 -51.64
N LYS A 3 -24.76 27.88 -51.51
CA LYS A 3 -23.62 28.16 -50.62
C LYS A 3 -23.96 28.06 -49.12
N VAL A 4 -25.18 28.45 -48.71
CA VAL A 4 -25.62 28.33 -47.30
C VAL A 4 -25.85 26.89 -46.92
N LEU A 5 -26.40 26.06 -47.81
CA LEU A 5 -26.62 24.65 -47.59
C LEU A 5 -25.30 23.88 -47.43
N THR A 6 -24.28 24.21 -48.24
CA THR A 6 -22.93 23.61 -48.13
C THR A 6 -22.26 23.96 -46.80
N LEU A 7 -22.39 25.20 -46.31
CA LEU A 7 -21.82 25.63 -45.04
C LEU A 7 -22.47 24.86 -43.85
N LEU A 8 -23.78 24.67 -43.87
CA LEU A 8 -24.53 23.96 -42.84
C LEU A 8 -24.14 22.47 -42.77
N VAL A 9 -23.93 21.83 -43.92
CA VAL A 9 -23.48 20.44 -43.99
C VAL A 9 -22.06 20.25 -43.44
N VAL A 10 -21.15 21.19 -43.74
CA VAL A 10 -19.77 21.14 -43.21
C VAL A 10 -19.78 21.32 -41.68
N LEU A 11 -20.60 22.25 -41.16
CA LEU A 11 -20.72 22.47 -39.69
C LEU A 11 -21.27 21.21 -38.96
N LEU A 12 -22.24 20.52 -39.55
CA LEU A 12 -22.80 19.26 -38.98
C LEU A 12 -21.78 18.11 -38.99
N ILE A 13 -20.95 18.00 -40.02
CA ILE A 13 -19.91 16.96 -40.12
C ILE A 13 -18.81 17.22 -39.07
N THR A 14 -18.39 18.46 -38.88
CA THR A 14 -17.36 18.79 -37.88
C THR A 14 -17.86 18.63 -36.45
N ALA A 15 -19.12 18.98 -36.16
CA ALA A 15 -19.73 18.76 -34.83
C ALA A 15 -19.85 17.27 -34.51
N ASN A 16 -20.21 16.43 -35.49
CA ASN A 16 -20.28 14.98 -35.32
C ASN A 16 -18.91 14.38 -35.09
N ALA A 17 -17.88 14.82 -35.82
CA ALA A 17 -16.51 14.33 -35.63
C ALA A 17 -15.98 14.68 -34.23
N PHE A 18 -16.23 15.90 -33.75
CA PHE A 18 -15.83 16.36 -32.42
C PHE A 18 -16.57 15.61 -31.31
N ALA A 19 -17.88 15.36 -31.46
CA ALA A 19 -18.65 14.54 -30.53
C ALA A 19 -18.12 13.11 -30.44
N GLN A 20 -17.75 12.53 -31.59
CA GLN A 20 -17.19 11.16 -31.64
C GLN A 20 -15.82 11.09 -30.97
N GLU A 21 -15.01 12.12 -31.10
CA GLU A 21 -13.69 12.20 -30.43
C GLU A 21 -13.85 12.29 -28.91
N ILE A 22 -14.78 13.09 -28.39
CA ILE A 22 -15.09 13.18 -26.94
C ILE A 22 -15.58 11.82 -26.42
N ILE A 23 -16.47 11.16 -27.14
CA ILE A 23 -16.97 9.82 -26.76
C ILE A 23 -15.82 8.82 -26.68
N ASN A 24 -14.94 8.79 -27.66
CA ASN A 24 -13.79 7.90 -27.70
C ASN A 24 -12.79 8.13 -26.54
N VAL A 25 -12.56 9.42 -26.20
CA VAL A 25 -11.69 9.78 -25.06
C VAL A 25 -12.32 9.33 -23.73
N ASN A 26 -13.63 9.50 -23.56
CA ASN A 26 -14.32 9.08 -22.34
C ASN A 26 -14.35 7.56 -22.21
N VAL A 27 -14.64 6.82 -23.27
CA VAL A 27 -14.61 5.35 -23.30
C VAL A 27 -13.21 4.82 -22.97
N LYS A 28 -12.16 5.47 -23.49
CA LYS A 28 -10.77 5.07 -23.20
C LYS A 28 -10.37 5.33 -21.75
N LYS A 29 -10.84 6.43 -21.13
CA LYS A 29 -10.65 6.73 -19.72
C LYS A 29 -11.38 5.73 -18.83
N GLU A 30 -12.64 5.42 -19.13
CA GLU A 30 -13.45 4.48 -18.37
C GLU A 30 -12.88 3.07 -18.43
N LYS A 31 -12.41 2.64 -19.61
CA LYS A 31 -11.74 1.35 -19.77
C LYS A 31 -10.44 1.27 -18.95
N SER A 32 -9.62 2.31 -18.97
CA SER A 32 -8.39 2.39 -18.17
C SER A 32 -8.66 2.40 -16.67
N TYR A 33 -9.75 3.03 -16.23
CA TYR A 33 -10.18 3.04 -14.82
C TYR A 33 -10.62 1.64 -14.38
N ASN A 34 -11.48 0.99 -15.17
CA ASN A 34 -11.97 -0.35 -14.89
C ASN A 34 -10.87 -1.43 -14.92
N GLU A 35 -9.87 -1.29 -15.80
CA GLU A 35 -8.71 -2.18 -15.82
C GLU A 35 -7.88 -2.06 -14.54
N LYS A 36 -7.64 -0.84 -14.06
CA LYS A 36 -6.92 -0.60 -12.80
C LYS A 36 -7.70 -1.11 -11.57
N GLU A 37 -9.01 -0.88 -11.53
CA GLU A 37 -9.87 -1.37 -10.46
C GLU A 37 -9.93 -2.90 -10.42
N ASN A 38 -10.02 -3.54 -11.58
CA ASN A 38 -9.97 -5.00 -11.70
C ASN A 38 -8.61 -5.58 -11.31
N GLU A 39 -7.51 -4.94 -11.66
CA GLU A 39 -6.17 -5.35 -11.27
C GLU A 39 -5.98 -5.23 -9.75
N GLN A 40 -6.46 -4.15 -9.15
CA GLN A 40 -6.42 -3.94 -7.71
C GLN A 40 -7.31 -4.94 -6.96
N THR A 41 -8.51 -5.24 -7.48
CA THR A 41 -9.41 -6.26 -6.91
C THR A 41 -8.81 -7.65 -7.04
N LYS A 42 -8.13 -7.95 -8.14
CA LYS A 42 -7.41 -9.22 -8.36
C LYS A 42 -6.19 -9.36 -7.43
N LEU A 43 -5.47 -8.27 -7.14
CA LEU A 43 -4.40 -8.25 -6.15
C LEU A 43 -4.93 -8.53 -4.74
N LEU A 44 -6.08 -7.95 -4.38
CA LEU A 44 -6.73 -8.16 -3.08
C LEU A 44 -7.32 -9.57 -2.92
N ALA A 45 -7.65 -10.25 -4.03
CA ALA A 45 -8.15 -11.63 -4.05
C ALA A 45 -7.03 -12.69 -4.16
N ALA A 46 -5.80 -12.28 -4.45
CA ALA A 46 -4.65 -13.17 -4.48
C ALA A 46 -4.17 -13.44 -3.05
N LYS A 47 -3.69 -14.66 -2.77
CA LYS A 47 -3.03 -14.97 -1.51
C LYS A 47 -1.89 -14.00 -1.27
N SER A 48 -1.90 -13.37 -0.09
CA SER A 48 -0.86 -12.43 0.34
C SER A 48 0.06 -13.09 1.36
N LEU A 49 1.33 -12.74 1.31
CA LEU A 49 2.27 -13.08 2.38
C LEU A 49 2.12 -12.07 3.51
N VAL A 50 1.62 -12.53 4.65
CA VAL A 50 1.55 -11.72 5.87
C VAL A 50 2.90 -11.80 6.59
N HIS A 51 3.47 -10.65 6.89
CA HIS A 51 4.66 -10.48 7.70
C HIS A 51 4.26 -9.90 9.05
N LEU A 52 4.34 -10.72 10.09
CA LEU A 52 4.01 -10.37 11.46
C LEU A 52 5.30 -10.28 12.29
N VAL A 53 5.52 -9.14 12.91
CA VAL A 53 6.62 -8.92 13.85
C VAL A 53 6.03 -8.60 15.21
N LEU A 54 6.24 -9.47 16.19
CA LEU A 54 5.90 -9.22 17.58
C LEU A 54 7.11 -8.61 18.29
N ILE A 55 6.89 -7.53 19.03
CA ILE A 55 7.95 -6.74 19.63
C ILE A 55 7.73 -6.65 21.13
N LYS A 56 8.76 -7.05 21.89
CA LYS A 56 8.83 -6.84 23.33
C LYS A 56 9.73 -5.66 23.61
N PHE A 57 9.14 -4.50 23.83
CA PHE A 57 9.88 -3.31 24.18
C PHE A 57 10.36 -3.31 25.63
N LYS A 58 11.47 -2.62 25.88
CA LYS A 58 11.95 -2.28 27.23
C LYS A 58 10.94 -1.36 27.91
N LYS A 59 10.84 -1.45 29.24
CA LYS A 59 9.84 -0.68 30.01
C LYS A 59 10.19 0.80 30.16
N ASP A 60 11.43 1.17 29.96
CA ASP A 60 12.01 2.49 30.21
C ASP A 60 12.21 3.33 28.94
N ILE A 61 11.49 3.01 27.86
CA ILE A 61 11.55 3.82 26.64
C ILE A 61 10.92 5.17 26.90
N LEU A 62 11.65 6.23 26.56
CA LEU A 62 11.12 7.59 26.62
C LEU A 62 10.06 7.81 25.53
N SER A 63 9.02 8.56 25.83
CA SER A 63 7.92 8.84 24.90
C SER A 63 8.40 9.41 23.55
N ASN A 64 9.43 10.25 23.56
CA ASN A 64 9.99 10.81 22.34
C ASN A 64 10.70 9.77 21.46
N ASP A 65 11.37 8.79 22.07
CA ASP A 65 12.01 7.71 21.30
C ASP A 65 10.97 6.71 20.78
N PHE A 66 9.94 6.44 21.57
CA PHE A 66 8.82 5.62 21.12
C PHE A 66 8.07 6.27 19.94
N GLN A 67 7.88 7.61 19.97
CA GLN A 67 7.29 8.32 18.82
C GLN A 67 8.14 8.19 17.57
N LYS A 68 9.47 8.31 17.67
CA LYS A 68 10.38 8.10 16.52
C LYS A 68 10.27 6.66 15.95
N ILE A 69 10.11 5.67 16.85
CA ILE A 69 9.92 4.27 16.43
C ILE A 69 8.59 4.13 15.69
N THR A 70 7.51 4.72 16.19
CA THR A 70 6.20 4.73 15.55
C THR A 70 6.25 5.36 14.16
N ASP A 71 6.85 6.54 14.05
CA ASP A 71 7.03 7.24 12.76
C ASP A 71 7.90 6.41 11.80
N GLY A 72 8.94 5.76 12.32
CA GLY A 72 9.78 4.85 11.56
C GLY A 72 9.04 3.63 11.05
N ALA A 73 8.17 3.02 11.88
CA ALA A 73 7.32 1.90 11.47
C ALA A 73 6.40 2.30 10.32
N TYR A 74 5.69 3.42 10.43
CA TYR A 74 4.82 3.90 9.37
C TYR A 74 5.58 4.36 8.11
N SER A 75 6.84 4.75 8.22
CA SER A 75 7.65 5.08 7.05
C SER A 75 7.90 3.88 6.11
N LEU A 76 7.74 2.66 6.60
CA LEU A 76 7.87 1.44 5.79
C LEU A 76 6.81 1.34 4.67
N GLN A 77 5.68 2.05 4.79
CA GLN A 77 4.63 2.09 3.77
C GLN A 77 5.10 2.66 2.42
N GLN A 78 6.19 3.44 2.41
CA GLN A 78 6.75 3.99 1.18
C GLN A 78 7.55 2.96 0.36
N ILE A 79 7.80 1.76 0.90
CA ILE A 79 8.52 0.70 0.22
C ILE A 79 7.56 0.00 -0.74
N GLU A 80 7.95 -0.11 -2.00
CA GLU A 80 7.17 -0.82 -3.01
C GLU A 80 6.86 -2.26 -2.56
N GLY A 81 5.61 -2.69 -2.75
CA GLY A 81 5.14 -4.02 -2.35
C GLY A 81 4.67 -4.12 -0.90
N VAL A 82 4.86 -3.10 -0.05
CA VAL A 82 4.30 -3.07 1.30
C VAL A 82 2.82 -2.68 1.24
N LEU A 83 1.95 -3.56 1.74
CA LEU A 83 0.50 -3.38 1.80
C LEU A 83 0.02 -3.53 3.24
N ASP A 84 -1.10 -2.91 3.58
CA ASP A 84 -1.86 -3.08 4.84
C ASP A 84 -0.98 -3.01 6.09
N LEU A 85 -0.02 -2.08 6.13
CA LEU A 85 0.86 -1.92 7.28
C LEU A 85 0.10 -1.39 8.49
N ASN A 86 0.27 -2.08 9.62
CA ASN A 86 -0.22 -1.65 10.92
C ASN A 86 0.87 -1.80 11.98
N PHE A 87 0.93 -0.83 12.89
CA PHE A 87 1.77 -0.88 14.10
C PHE A 87 0.89 -0.56 15.30
N GLY A 88 0.81 -1.44 16.27
CA GLY A 88 -0.11 -1.28 17.39
C GLY A 88 0.28 -2.03 18.66
N GLU A 89 -0.30 -1.57 19.76
CA GLU A 89 -0.14 -2.16 21.10
C GLU A 89 -0.97 -3.44 21.25
N ASN A 90 -0.46 -4.38 22.04
CA ASN A 90 -1.20 -5.57 22.45
C ASN A 90 -2.26 -5.20 23.50
N VAL A 91 -3.52 -5.30 23.12
CA VAL A 91 -4.68 -5.03 24.01
C VAL A 91 -5.41 -6.29 24.41
N SER A 92 -4.83 -7.48 24.23
CA SER A 92 -5.47 -8.75 24.59
C SER A 92 -5.66 -8.88 26.09
N PRO A 93 -6.89 -9.16 26.56
CA PRO A 93 -7.18 -9.39 27.97
C PRO A 93 -6.81 -10.80 28.45
N GLU A 94 -6.38 -11.71 27.56
CA GLU A 94 -6.15 -13.13 27.89
C GLU A 94 -4.90 -13.38 28.73
N GLY A 95 -3.99 -12.42 28.84
CA GLY A 95 -2.75 -12.56 29.60
C GLY A 95 -1.71 -13.50 28.99
N LEU A 96 -1.90 -13.92 27.73
CA LEU A 96 -1.04 -14.88 27.03
C LEU A 96 0.02 -14.22 26.13
N GLY A 97 0.15 -12.90 26.19
CA GLY A 97 1.06 -12.12 25.31
C GLY A 97 2.56 -12.30 25.60
N GLN A 98 2.95 -13.08 26.62
CA GLN A 98 4.35 -13.39 26.97
C GLN A 98 5.28 -12.16 27.07
N GLY A 99 4.70 -10.99 27.31
CA GLY A 99 5.39 -9.70 27.37
C GLY A 99 5.64 -9.03 26.03
N PHE A 100 5.19 -9.59 24.90
CA PHE A 100 5.13 -8.89 23.63
C PHE A 100 4.09 -7.77 23.73
N SER A 101 4.54 -6.53 23.65
CA SER A 101 3.73 -5.35 23.90
C SER A 101 3.18 -4.73 22.64
N HIS A 102 3.81 -4.97 21.49
CA HIS A 102 3.42 -4.39 20.20
C HIS A 102 3.54 -5.40 19.07
N SER A 103 2.82 -5.13 18.00
CA SER A 103 2.97 -5.83 16.72
C SER A 103 3.17 -4.83 15.59
N LEU A 104 3.99 -5.22 14.61
CA LEU A 104 4.07 -4.62 13.29
C LEU A 104 3.61 -5.69 12.31
N THR A 105 2.59 -5.39 11.52
CA THR A 105 2.05 -6.29 10.49
C THR A 105 2.04 -5.60 9.15
N MET A 106 2.31 -6.36 8.11
CA MET A 106 2.16 -5.91 6.72
C MET A 106 1.95 -7.10 5.81
N LYS A 107 1.53 -6.82 4.58
CA LYS A 107 1.34 -7.83 3.55
C LYS A 107 2.24 -7.56 2.36
N PHE A 108 2.58 -8.62 1.64
CA PHE A 108 3.30 -8.56 0.37
C PHE A 108 2.56 -9.38 -0.67
N PRO A 109 2.44 -8.91 -1.93
CA PRO A 109 1.87 -9.70 -3.01
C PRO A 109 2.63 -11.00 -3.24
N THR A 110 3.95 -10.99 -3.08
CA THR A 110 4.82 -12.18 -3.26
C THR A 110 5.94 -12.23 -2.22
N ALA A 111 6.50 -13.42 -2.00
CA ALA A 111 7.71 -13.56 -1.19
C ALA A 111 8.91 -12.78 -1.78
N LYS A 112 8.96 -12.60 -3.10
CA LYS A 112 10.02 -11.83 -3.76
C LYS A 112 9.96 -10.35 -3.36
N ASP A 113 8.77 -9.78 -3.19
CA ASP A 113 8.61 -8.38 -2.76
C ASP A 113 9.19 -8.19 -1.35
N ARG A 114 8.94 -9.15 -0.43
CA ARG A 114 9.57 -9.15 0.88
C ARG A 114 11.09 -9.33 0.80
N ASP A 115 11.56 -10.36 0.09
CA ASP A 115 12.96 -10.81 0.16
C ASP A 115 13.90 -9.90 -0.63
N SER A 116 13.47 -9.44 -1.81
CA SER A 116 14.33 -8.73 -2.77
C SER A 116 14.12 -7.21 -2.77
N ILE A 117 12.97 -6.72 -2.27
CA ILE A 117 12.66 -5.29 -2.23
C ILE A 117 12.65 -4.79 -0.78
N TYR A 118 11.79 -5.33 0.08
CA TYR A 118 11.59 -4.83 1.44
C TYR A 118 12.81 -5.05 2.35
N LEU A 119 13.28 -6.31 2.53
CA LEU A 119 14.35 -6.62 3.46
C LEU A 119 15.66 -5.85 3.20
N PRO A 120 16.15 -5.69 1.95
CA PRO A 120 17.34 -4.91 1.66
C PRO A 120 17.10 -3.40 1.58
N HIS A 121 15.85 -2.93 1.65
CA HIS A 121 15.54 -1.52 1.44
C HIS A 121 16.16 -0.62 2.52
N PRO A 122 16.77 0.53 2.16
CA PRO A 122 17.41 1.43 3.14
C PRO A 122 16.49 1.91 4.25
N VAL A 123 15.19 2.13 3.96
CA VAL A 123 14.18 2.54 4.96
C VAL A 123 13.95 1.43 5.97
N HIS A 124 13.83 0.16 5.53
CA HIS A 124 13.72 -0.98 6.42
C HIS A 124 14.96 -1.12 7.30
N GLN A 125 16.15 -1.04 6.71
CA GLN A 125 17.42 -1.14 7.44
C GLN A 125 17.58 -0.02 8.48
N LYS A 126 17.11 1.20 8.15
CA LYS A 126 17.09 2.33 9.08
C LYS A 126 16.12 2.08 10.23
N PHE A 127 14.93 1.57 9.95
CA PHE A 127 13.94 1.24 10.97
C PHE A 127 14.45 0.15 11.93
N VAL A 128 15.04 -0.93 11.41
CA VAL A 128 15.63 -2.00 12.24
C VAL A 128 16.68 -1.44 13.21
N LYS A 129 17.59 -0.60 12.70
CA LYS A 129 18.62 0.05 13.55
C LYS A 129 18.01 1.00 14.58
N LEU A 130 16.85 1.58 14.30
CA LEU A 130 16.17 2.52 15.19
C LEU A 130 15.51 1.77 16.37
N PHE A 131 14.74 0.69 16.11
CA PHE A 131 13.89 0.10 17.15
C PHE A 131 14.57 -1.01 17.96
N VAL A 132 15.45 -1.80 17.33
CA VAL A 132 16.09 -2.97 17.97
C VAL A 132 16.80 -2.61 19.29
N PRO A 133 17.52 -1.49 19.43
CA PRO A 133 18.16 -1.13 20.70
C PRO A 133 17.17 -0.96 21.87
N PHE A 134 15.89 -0.72 21.58
CA PHE A 134 14.83 -0.53 22.58
C PHE A 134 14.03 -1.79 22.87
N THR A 135 14.41 -2.94 22.30
CA THR A 135 13.70 -4.20 22.48
C THR A 135 14.46 -5.15 23.41
N THR A 136 13.71 -6.05 24.04
CA THR A 136 14.25 -7.20 24.77
C THR A 136 14.08 -8.47 23.99
N ASP A 137 13.11 -8.50 23.07
CA ASP A 137 12.83 -9.67 22.24
C ASP A 137 12.06 -9.23 20.98
N VAL A 138 12.25 -9.96 19.87
CA VAL A 138 11.54 -9.77 18.60
C VAL A 138 11.27 -11.14 18.00
N LEU A 139 10.02 -11.40 17.63
CA LEU A 139 9.60 -12.60 16.92
C LEU A 139 9.03 -12.23 15.57
N VAL A 140 9.56 -12.83 14.51
CA VAL A 140 9.06 -12.66 13.15
C VAL A 140 8.36 -13.93 12.72
N TYR A 141 7.17 -13.79 12.18
CA TYR A 141 6.36 -14.90 11.68
C TYR A 141 5.71 -14.53 10.37
N ASP A 142 5.95 -15.36 9.35
CA ASP A 142 5.38 -15.15 8.01
C ASP A 142 4.43 -16.29 7.64
N TYR A 143 3.30 -15.97 7.02
CA TYR A 143 2.35 -16.96 6.53
C TYR A 143 1.57 -16.45 5.32
N TRP A 144 0.96 -17.37 4.58
CA TRP A 144 0.09 -17.05 3.44
C TRP A 144 -1.37 -17.05 3.89
N GLU A 145 -2.09 -15.97 3.60
CA GLU A 145 -3.54 -15.89 3.76
C GLU A 145 -4.28 -15.97 2.41
#